data_2d13455dff56c72874de9e97d697402f
#
_entry.id   2d13455dff56c72874de9e97d697402f
#
_cell.length_a   1.000
_cell.length_b   1.000
_cell.length_c   1.000
_cell.angle_alpha   90.00
_cell.angle_beta   90.00
_cell.angle_gamma   90.00
#
_symmetry.space_group_name_H-M   'P 1'
#
loop_
_entity.id
_entity.type
_entity.pdbx_description
1 polymer ?
#
loop_
_entity_poly.entity_id
_entity_poly.type
_entity_poly.pdbx_seq_one_letter_code
_entity_poly.pdbx_strand_id
1 'polypeptide(L)'
;MTRERRSDIVFGIILLLIGVWFLAAQFNWLPGLNQIINVQYQWPLIVIGIGALFFLIGLLARAPGMSVPACIVAGIGGILYWNILTGNWASWAYMWTLIPGIVGFGVLLSTLLGGNEKGGYRAGLRLILTSAILFVIFVMIFSGQGYFLKYWPVLIILAGIWIIIQAFWRRK
;
A
#
# COMPACT_ATOMS: atom_id res chain seq x y z
N MET A 1 7.54 -37.41 13.59
CA MET A 1 6.81 -36.15 13.68
C MET A 1 6.44 -35.73 12.27
N THR A 2 5.16 -35.72 11.93
CA THR A 2 4.66 -35.36 10.61
C THR A 2 4.96 -33.87 10.33
N ARG A 3 5.18 -33.52 9.08
CA ARG A 3 5.52 -32.15 8.61
C ARG A 3 4.51 -31.12 9.09
N GLU A 4 3.24 -31.46 9.14
CA GLU A 4 2.12 -30.63 9.63
C GLU A 4 2.29 -30.27 11.11
N ARG A 5 2.60 -31.22 11.97
CA ARG A 5 2.77 -30.97 13.41
C ARG A 5 3.94 -30.03 13.72
N ARG A 6 4.99 -30.01 12.88
CA ARG A 6 6.09 -29.04 13.01
C ARG A 6 5.66 -27.62 12.61
N SER A 7 4.87 -27.50 11.56
CA SER A 7 4.33 -26.22 11.12
C SER A 7 3.46 -25.58 12.20
N ASP A 8 2.56 -26.36 12.80
CA ASP A 8 1.64 -25.90 13.83
C ASP A 8 2.38 -25.46 15.11
N ILE A 9 3.43 -26.20 15.50
CA ILE A 9 4.27 -25.83 16.65
C ILE A 9 5.01 -24.50 16.37
N VAL A 10 5.62 -24.36 15.19
CA VAL A 10 6.33 -23.14 14.82
C VAL A 10 5.38 -21.95 14.78
N PHE A 11 4.20 -22.12 14.19
CA PHE A 11 3.18 -21.07 14.15
C PHE A 11 2.68 -20.69 15.55
N GLY A 12 2.46 -21.69 16.42
CA GLY A 12 2.09 -21.48 17.81
C GLY A 12 3.16 -20.72 18.61
N ILE A 13 4.45 -21.05 18.42
CA ILE A 13 5.57 -20.36 19.07
C ILE A 13 5.65 -18.90 18.58
N ILE A 14 5.48 -18.66 17.28
CA ILE A 14 5.49 -17.29 16.73
C ILE A 14 4.34 -16.47 17.33
N LEU A 15 3.12 -17.02 17.37
CA LEU A 15 1.97 -16.36 17.98
C LEU A 15 2.20 -16.06 19.47
N LEU A 16 2.81 -17.01 20.19
CA LEU A 16 3.12 -16.86 21.61
C LEU A 16 4.15 -15.76 21.84
N LEU A 17 5.21 -15.70 21.02
CA LEU A 17 6.22 -14.65 21.08
C LEU A 17 5.63 -13.26 20.78
N ILE A 18 4.77 -13.17 19.77
CA ILE A 18 4.06 -11.94 19.44
C ILE A 18 3.15 -11.52 20.60
N GLY A 19 2.39 -12.46 21.18
CA GLY A 19 1.52 -12.19 22.34
C GLY A 19 2.28 -11.71 23.55
N VAL A 20 3.39 -12.37 23.92
CA VAL A 20 4.27 -11.98 25.02
C VAL A 20 4.89 -10.60 24.77
N TRP A 21 5.30 -10.32 23.52
CA TRP A 21 5.81 -9.01 23.13
C TRP A 21 4.77 -7.90 23.35
N PHE A 22 3.52 -8.11 22.90
CA PHE A 22 2.43 -7.15 23.12
C PHE A 22 2.11 -6.95 24.60
N LEU A 23 2.09 -8.03 25.39
CA LEU A 23 1.90 -7.96 26.83
C LEU A 23 3.03 -7.19 27.52
N ALA A 24 4.28 -7.48 27.18
CA ALA A 24 5.44 -6.78 27.74
C ALA A 24 5.42 -5.28 27.42
N ALA A 25 4.99 -4.91 26.20
CA ALA A 25 4.81 -3.53 25.77
C ALA A 25 3.67 -2.84 26.55
N GLN A 26 2.55 -3.55 26.77
CA GLN A 26 1.37 -2.98 27.45
C GLN A 26 1.60 -2.80 28.97
N PHE A 27 2.30 -3.73 29.62
CA PHE A 27 2.60 -3.66 31.05
C PHE A 27 3.87 -2.86 31.38
N ASN A 28 4.50 -2.22 30.38
CA ASN A 28 5.69 -1.39 30.57
C ASN A 28 6.86 -2.11 31.28
N TRP A 29 6.97 -3.43 31.09
CA TRP A 29 8.00 -4.27 31.70
C TRP A 29 9.41 -3.94 31.20
N LEU A 30 9.51 -3.20 30.11
CA LEU A 30 10.78 -2.77 29.49
C LEU A 30 10.75 -1.25 29.28
N PRO A 31 10.92 -0.45 30.34
CA PRO A 31 10.79 1.01 30.27
C PRO A 31 11.77 1.69 29.32
N GLY A 32 12.89 1.04 28.97
CA GLY A 32 13.84 1.54 27.98
C GLY A 32 13.36 1.39 26.53
N LEU A 33 12.53 0.39 26.22
CA LEU A 33 12.01 0.18 24.88
C LEU A 33 10.90 1.17 24.51
N ASN A 34 10.10 1.61 25.47
CA ASN A 34 9.05 2.60 25.24
C ASN A 34 9.61 4.00 24.94
N GLN A 35 10.85 4.30 25.34
CA GLN A 35 11.54 5.53 24.94
C GLN A 35 12.11 5.45 23.52
N ILE A 36 12.49 4.26 23.06
CA ILE A 36 13.06 4.03 21.72
C ILE A 36 11.95 3.81 20.70
N ILE A 37 10.89 3.09 21.09
CA ILE A 37 9.74 2.79 20.22
C ILE A 37 8.51 3.45 20.83
N ASN A 38 8.21 4.66 20.39
CA ASN A 38 6.96 5.32 20.75
C ASN A 38 5.83 4.63 19.95
N VAL A 39 5.38 3.46 20.45
CA VAL A 39 4.42 2.56 19.77
C VAL A 39 3.17 3.32 19.36
N GLN A 40 2.79 4.35 20.10
CA GLN A 40 1.60 5.15 19.81
C GLN A 40 1.70 5.91 18.48
N TYR A 41 2.91 6.33 18.07
CA TYR A 41 3.15 7.07 16.82
C TYR A 41 3.87 6.23 15.74
N GLN A 42 4.51 5.14 16.14
CA GLN A 42 5.38 4.37 15.24
C GLN A 42 4.81 3.02 14.80
N TRP A 43 3.62 2.62 15.30
CA TRP A 43 3.01 1.35 14.89
C TRP A 43 2.84 1.18 13.36
N PRO A 44 2.63 2.22 12.54
CA PRO A 44 2.57 2.01 11.09
C PRO A 44 3.90 1.61 10.48
N LEU A 45 5.02 1.94 11.14
CA LEU A 45 6.35 1.47 10.71
C LEU A 45 6.46 -0.06 10.81
N ILE A 46 5.75 -0.67 11.78
CA ILE A 46 5.67 -2.13 11.90
C ILE A 46 4.96 -2.70 10.66
N VAL A 47 3.87 -2.05 10.23
CA VAL A 47 3.14 -2.46 9.02
C VAL A 47 4.02 -2.34 7.78
N ILE A 48 4.78 -1.24 7.65
CA ILE A 48 5.76 -1.06 6.57
C ILE A 48 6.83 -2.15 6.64
N GLY A 49 7.33 -2.46 7.83
CA GLY A 49 8.31 -3.53 8.05
C GLY A 49 7.80 -4.90 7.65
N ILE A 50 6.54 -5.22 7.93
CA ILE A 50 5.89 -6.47 7.48
C ILE A 50 5.82 -6.50 5.94
N GLY A 51 5.46 -5.39 5.30
CA GLY A 51 5.48 -5.28 3.84
C GLY A 51 6.88 -5.49 3.26
N ALA A 52 7.90 -4.88 3.86
CA ALA A 52 9.30 -5.08 3.47
C ALA A 52 9.74 -6.55 3.66
N LEU A 53 9.31 -7.19 4.74
CA LEU A 53 9.58 -8.61 5.00
C LEU A 53 8.94 -9.50 3.92
N PHE A 54 7.69 -9.23 3.52
CA PHE A 54 7.04 -9.94 2.42
C PHE A 54 7.80 -9.77 1.11
N PHE A 55 8.32 -8.57 0.85
CA PHE A 55 9.13 -8.30 -0.33
C PHE A 55 10.43 -9.12 -0.32
N LEU A 56 11.14 -9.14 0.81
CA LEU A 56 12.37 -9.91 0.99
C LEU A 56 12.12 -11.43 0.84
N ILE A 57 11.05 -11.94 1.46
CA ILE A 57 10.67 -13.36 1.33
C ILE A 57 10.37 -13.68 -0.14
N GLY A 58 9.62 -12.83 -0.83
CA GLY A 58 9.30 -12.99 -2.25
C GLY A 58 10.55 -13.03 -3.13
N LEU A 59 11.54 -12.18 -2.83
CA LEU A 59 12.81 -12.11 -3.54
C LEU A 59 13.64 -13.37 -3.30
N LEU A 60 13.77 -13.83 -2.04
CA LEU A 60 14.51 -15.04 -1.66
C LEU A 60 13.84 -16.31 -2.21
N ALA A 61 12.52 -16.38 -2.18
CA ALA A 61 11.75 -17.49 -2.70
C ALA A 61 11.63 -17.50 -4.23
N ARG A 62 12.19 -16.49 -4.91
CA ARG A 62 12.04 -16.29 -6.36
C ARG A 62 10.57 -16.30 -6.81
N ALA A 63 9.71 -15.71 -5.98
CA ALA A 63 8.27 -15.58 -6.21
C ALA A 63 7.91 -14.11 -6.51
N PRO A 64 8.07 -13.62 -7.75
CA PRO A 64 7.88 -12.21 -8.10
C PRO A 64 6.49 -11.66 -7.74
N GLY A 65 5.45 -12.52 -7.77
CA GLY A 65 4.08 -12.14 -7.41
C GLY A 65 3.91 -11.68 -5.95
N MET A 66 4.84 -12.05 -5.04
CA MET A 66 4.85 -11.57 -3.65
C MET A 66 5.11 -10.06 -3.54
N SER A 67 5.63 -9.41 -4.57
CA SER A 67 5.80 -7.95 -4.59
C SER A 67 4.47 -7.20 -4.52
N VAL A 68 3.38 -7.78 -5.03
CA VAL A 68 2.05 -7.14 -4.96
C VAL A 68 1.54 -7.02 -3.52
N PRO A 69 1.38 -8.11 -2.74
CA PRO A 69 0.96 -7.99 -1.34
C PRO A 69 1.99 -7.22 -0.50
N ALA A 70 3.27 -7.34 -0.78
CA ALA A 70 4.32 -6.56 -0.11
C ALA A 70 4.10 -5.06 -0.29
N CYS A 71 3.87 -4.59 -1.52
CA CYS A 71 3.59 -3.18 -1.82
C CYS A 71 2.28 -2.71 -1.18
N ILE A 72 1.22 -3.54 -1.18
CA ILE A 72 -0.06 -3.20 -0.55
C ILE A 72 0.14 -2.94 0.94
N VAL A 73 0.76 -3.87 1.65
CA VAL A 73 0.97 -3.76 3.10
C VAL A 73 1.87 -2.57 3.42
N ALA A 74 3.01 -2.41 2.73
CA ALA A 74 3.91 -1.29 2.93
C ALA A 74 3.25 0.05 2.57
N GLY A 75 2.48 0.11 1.50
CA GLY A 75 1.80 1.31 1.05
C GLY A 75 0.70 1.76 2.00
N ILE A 76 -0.12 0.83 2.51
CA ILE A 76 -1.12 1.12 3.55
C ILE A 76 -0.41 1.62 4.81
N GLY A 77 0.68 0.97 5.24
CA GLY A 77 1.50 1.42 6.35
C GLY A 77 2.02 2.85 6.15
N GLY A 78 2.45 3.19 4.93
CA GLY A 78 2.90 4.55 4.57
C GLY A 78 1.77 5.59 4.66
N ILE A 79 0.57 5.27 4.19
CA ILE A 79 -0.61 6.14 4.31
C ILE A 79 -0.96 6.37 5.79
N LEU A 80 -0.97 5.31 6.59
CA LEU A 80 -1.25 5.39 8.03
C LEU A 80 -0.20 6.23 8.76
N TYR A 81 1.07 6.04 8.41
CA TYR A 81 2.17 6.83 8.98
C TYR A 81 2.02 8.32 8.67
N TRP A 82 1.68 8.67 7.43
CA TRP A 82 1.40 10.05 7.04
C TRP A 82 0.23 10.65 7.84
N ASN A 83 -0.88 9.90 8.03
CA ASN A 83 -2.02 10.36 8.80
C ASN A 83 -1.66 10.63 10.27
N ILE A 84 -0.80 9.79 10.87
CA ILE A 84 -0.33 10.00 12.23
C ILE A 84 0.57 11.23 12.32
N LEU A 85 1.51 11.42 11.40
CA LEU A 85 2.42 12.57 11.40
C LEU A 85 1.70 13.89 11.21
N THR A 86 0.68 13.92 10.36
CA THR A 86 -0.08 15.14 10.06
C THR A 86 -1.25 15.37 11.01
N GLY A 87 -1.66 14.36 11.78
CA GLY A 87 -2.88 14.37 12.60
C GLY A 87 -4.17 14.48 11.78
N ASN A 88 -4.08 14.49 10.46
CA ASN A 88 -5.18 14.74 9.55
C ASN A 88 -5.84 13.44 9.06
N TRP A 89 -6.65 12.84 9.92
CA TRP A 89 -7.41 11.63 9.56
C TRP A 89 -8.51 11.88 8.51
N ALA A 90 -8.94 13.13 8.34
CA ALA A 90 -9.88 13.50 7.27
C ALA A 90 -9.29 13.25 5.88
N SER A 91 -7.96 13.26 5.73
CA SER A 91 -7.26 12.94 4.48
C SER A 91 -7.53 11.51 4.00
N TRP A 92 -7.97 10.61 4.89
CA TRP A 92 -8.38 9.26 4.51
C TRP A 92 -9.48 9.24 3.46
N ALA A 93 -10.35 10.28 3.44
CA ALA A 93 -11.41 10.44 2.45
C ALA A 93 -10.91 10.40 0.99
N TYR A 94 -9.66 10.78 0.73
CA TYR A 94 -9.06 10.75 -0.61
C TYR A 94 -7.82 9.84 -0.70
N MET A 95 -7.13 9.57 0.40
CA MET A 95 -5.88 8.76 0.37
C MET A 95 -6.12 7.29 0.01
N TRP A 96 -7.29 6.73 0.34
CA TRP A 96 -7.62 5.35 -0.05
C TRP A 96 -7.60 5.14 -1.58
N THR A 97 -7.78 6.20 -2.37
CA THR A 97 -7.70 6.13 -3.84
C THR A 97 -6.29 5.85 -4.36
N LEU A 98 -5.26 5.95 -3.51
CA LEU A 98 -3.88 5.56 -3.81
C LEU A 98 -3.70 4.04 -3.80
N ILE A 99 -4.59 3.28 -3.15
CA ILE A 99 -4.45 1.82 -3.02
C ILE A 99 -4.35 1.13 -4.38
N PRO A 100 -5.21 1.41 -5.39
CA PRO A 100 -5.04 0.84 -6.73
C PRO A 100 -3.69 1.18 -7.36
N GLY A 101 -3.14 2.37 -7.09
CA GLY A 101 -1.81 2.78 -7.56
C GLY A 101 -0.70 1.96 -6.93
N ILE A 102 -0.80 1.70 -5.62
CA ILE A 102 0.13 0.85 -4.88
C ILE A 102 0.10 -0.58 -5.43
N VAL A 103 -1.11 -1.13 -5.72
CA VAL A 103 -1.26 -2.42 -6.41
C VAL A 103 -0.58 -2.39 -7.76
N GLY A 104 -0.81 -1.34 -8.55
CA GLY A 104 -0.20 -1.16 -9.87
C GLY A 104 1.33 -1.12 -9.79
N PHE A 105 1.88 -0.47 -8.78
CA PHE A 105 3.32 -0.44 -8.51
C PHE A 105 3.85 -1.84 -8.16
N GLY A 106 3.14 -2.60 -7.32
CA GLY A 106 3.46 -3.99 -7.01
C GLY A 106 3.46 -4.90 -8.23
N VAL A 107 2.50 -4.71 -9.16
CA VAL A 107 2.44 -5.44 -10.43
C VAL A 107 3.62 -5.09 -11.32
N LEU A 108 4.02 -3.82 -11.40
CA LEU A 108 5.23 -3.41 -12.15
C LEU A 108 6.48 -4.06 -11.58
N LEU A 109 6.65 -4.04 -10.26
CA LEU A 109 7.78 -4.70 -9.60
C LEU A 109 7.77 -6.21 -9.85
N SER A 110 6.61 -6.87 -9.76
CA SER A 110 6.48 -8.29 -10.10
C SER A 110 6.98 -8.58 -11.51
N THR A 111 6.57 -7.77 -12.48
CA THR A 111 6.96 -7.92 -13.88
C THR A 111 8.46 -7.69 -14.08
N LEU A 112 9.03 -6.68 -13.42
CA LEU A 112 10.47 -6.37 -13.47
C LEU A 112 11.34 -7.48 -12.85
N LEU A 113 10.82 -8.15 -11.81
CA LEU A 113 11.50 -9.25 -11.13
C LEU A 113 11.37 -10.61 -11.87
N GLY A 114 10.84 -10.61 -13.08
CA GLY A 114 10.71 -11.81 -13.90
C GLY A 114 9.37 -12.53 -13.77
N GLY A 115 8.35 -11.87 -13.22
CA GLY A 115 6.97 -12.36 -13.25
C GLY A 115 6.49 -12.54 -14.70
N ASN A 116 6.00 -13.74 -15.00
CA ASN A 116 5.66 -14.16 -16.38
C ASN A 116 4.24 -13.71 -16.81
N GLU A 117 3.77 -12.58 -16.30
CA GLU A 117 2.44 -12.05 -16.62
C GLU A 117 2.49 -11.29 -17.96
N LYS A 118 1.97 -11.95 -19.02
CA LYS A 118 1.78 -11.29 -20.31
C LYS A 118 0.94 -10.03 -20.14
N GLY A 119 1.57 -8.85 -20.29
CA GLY A 119 0.87 -7.55 -20.15
C GLY A 119 0.89 -6.93 -18.76
N GLY A 120 1.62 -7.49 -17.78
CA GLY A 120 1.72 -6.95 -16.41
C GLY A 120 2.17 -5.49 -16.36
N TYR A 121 3.10 -5.09 -17.23
CA TYR A 121 3.52 -3.69 -17.34
C TYR A 121 2.36 -2.74 -17.71
N ARG A 122 1.56 -3.12 -18.71
CA ARG A 122 0.40 -2.30 -19.13
C ARG A 122 -0.70 -2.28 -18.06
N ALA A 123 -0.92 -3.41 -17.38
CA ALA A 123 -1.89 -3.51 -16.29
C ALA A 123 -1.46 -2.64 -15.11
N GLY A 124 -0.20 -2.73 -14.67
CA GLY A 124 0.33 -1.92 -13.59
C GLY A 124 0.27 -0.42 -13.89
N LEU A 125 0.69 -0.01 -15.09
CA LEU A 125 0.62 1.39 -15.49
C LEU A 125 -0.82 1.91 -15.55
N ARG A 126 -1.76 1.10 -16.03
CA ARG A 126 -3.19 1.48 -16.08
C ARG A 126 -3.75 1.67 -14.66
N LEU A 127 -3.40 0.79 -13.72
CA LEU A 127 -3.81 0.93 -12.32
C LEU A 127 -3.26 2.20 -11.68
N ILE A 128 -1.98 2.52 -11.92
CA ILE A 128 -1.36 3.76 -11.42
C ILE A 128 -2.07 4.99 -12.00
N LEU A 129 -2.30 5.02 -13.30
CA LEU A 129 -2.97 6.15 -13.95
C LEU A 129 -4.42 6.31 -13.44
N THR A 130 -5.16 5.22 -13.29
CA THR A 130 -6.53 5.26 -12.76
C THR A 130 -6.52 5.78 -11.32
N SER A 131 -5.60 5.30 -10.49
CA SER A 131 -5.43 5.76 -9.10
C SER A 131 -5.09 7.24 -9.04
N ALA A 132 -4.17 7.72 -9.89
CA ALA A 132 -3.79 9.13 -9.92
C ALA A 132 -4.99 10.03 -10.31
N ILE A 133 -5.78 9.61 -11.30
CA ILE A 133 -6.99 10.35 -11.70
C ILE A 133 -8.00 10.39 -10.55
N LEU A 134 -8.28 9.24 -9.92
CA LEU A 134 -9.17 9.16 -8.77
C LEU A 134 -8.67 10.02 -7.62
N PHE A 135 -7.37 9.98 -7.32
CA PHE A 135 -6.77 10.78 -6.25
C PHE A 135 -7.00 12.28 -6.49
N VAL A 136 -6.74 12.77 -7.70
CA VAL A 136 -6.97 14.19 -8.04
C VAL A 136 -8.43 14.55 -7.90
N ILE A 137 -9.36 13.72 -8.38
CA ILE A 137 -10.81 13.96 -8.25
C ILE A 137 -11.22 14.03 -6.79
N PHE A 138 -10.80 13.06 -5.97
CA PHE A 138 -11.18 12.99 -4.56
C PHE A 138 -10.55 14.10 -3.73
N VAL A 139 -9.29 14.47 -4.00
CA VAL A 139 -8.66 15.63 -3.36
C VAL A 139 -9.44 16.91 -3.69
N MET A 140 -9.84 17.11 -4.94
CA MET A 140 -10.63 18.29 -5.33
C MET A 140 -12.00 18.34 -4.62
N ILE A 141 -12.63 17.19 -4.37
CA ILE A 141 -13.94 17.10 -3.70
C ILE A 141 -13.80 17.33 -2.19
N PHE A 142 -12.81 16.68 -1.56
CA PHE A 142 -12.73 16.57 -0.10
C PHE A 142 -11.76 17.54 0.57
N SER A 143 -10.87 18.22 -0.19
CA SER A 143 -9.93 19.18 0.40
C SER A 143 -10.57 20.47 0.95
N GLY A 144 -11.89 20.62 0.81
CA GLY A 144 -12.66 21.70 1.44
C GLY A 144 -12.37 23.12 0.94
N GLN A 145 -11.44 23.28 -0.01
CA GLN A 145 -10.96 24.60 -0.45
C GLN A 145 -11.73 25.21 -1.65
N GLY A 146 -12.89 24.66 -1.99
CA GLY A 146 -13.71 25.20 -3.09
C GLY A 146 -13.07 25.11 -4.49
N TYR A 147 -11.90 24.52 -4.59
CA TYR A 147 -11.18 24.33 -5.87
C TYR A 147 -11.99 23.49 -6.87
N PHE A 148 -12.84 22.59 -6.39
CA PHE A 148 -13.72 21.80 -7.25
C PHE A 148 -14.64 22.67 -8.09
N LEU A 149 -15.26 23.68 -7.49
CA LEU A 149 -16.12 24.64 -8.20
C LEU A 149 -15.37 25.52 -9.23
N LYS A 150 -14.05 25.69 -9.06
CA LYS A 150 -13.23 26.49 -9.96
C LYS A 150 -12.58 25.66 -11.09
N TYR A 151 -12.21 24.43 -10.82
CA TYR A 151 -11.39 23.63 -11.74
C TYR A 151 -12.09 22.38 -12.33
N TRP A 152 -13.37 22.13 -12.01
CA TRP A 152 -14.11 21.02 -12.62
C TRP A 152 -14.09 21.00 -14.16
N PRO A 153 -14.01 22.17 -14.90
CA PRO A 153 -13.91 22.11 -16.36
C PRO A 153 -12.64 21.44 -16.86
N VAL A 154 -11.54 21.47 -16.06
CA VAL A 154 -10.27 20.81 -16.41
C VAL A 154 -10.48 19.29 -16.48
N LEU A 155 -11.32 18.71 -15.63
CA LEU A 155 -11.63 17.28 -15.67
C LEU A 155 -12.35 16.90 -16.97
N ILE A 156 -13.25 17.77 -17.46
CA ILE A 156 -13.94 17.55 -18.74
C ILE A 156 -12.93 17.60 -19.90
N ILE A 157 -12.02 18.56 -19.87
CA ILE A 157 -10.97 18.70 -20.89
C ILE A 157 -10.08 17.44 -20.90
N LEU A 158 -9.65 16.97 -19.73
CA LEU A 158 -8.84 15.75 -19.62
C LEU A 158 -9.59 14.51 -20.10
N ALA A 159 -10.86 14.38 -19.74
CA ALA A 159 -11.71 13.30 -20.24
C ALA A 159 -11.88 13.37 -21.78
N GLY A 160 -12.08 14.57 -22.33
CA GLY A 160 -12.14 14.78 -23.78
C GLY A 160 -10.86 14.38 -24.50
N ILE A 161 -9.70 14.83 -23.98
CA ILE A 161 -8.39 14.44 -24.53
C ILE A 161 -8.21 12.92 -24.45
N TRP A 162 -8.59 12.30 -23.34
CA TRP A 162 -8.49 10.84 -23.20
C TRP A 162 -9.33 10.07 -24.23
N ILE A 163 -10.57 10.51 -24.47
CA ILE A 163 -11.47 9.90 -25.46
C ILE A 163 -10.86 10.04 -26.87
N ILE A 164 -10.29 11.21 -27.19
CA ILE A 164 -9.63 11.44 -28.49
C ILE A 164 -8.42 10.50 -28.65
N ILE A 165 -7.58 10.37 -27.65
CA ILE A 165 -6.42 9.46 -27.66
C ILE A 165 -6.88 8.02 -27.84
N GLN A 166 -7.93 7.58 -27.12
CA GLN A 166 -8.48 6.25 -27.30
C GLN A 166 -9.04 6.01 -28.71
N ALA A 167 -9.70 7.00 -29.30
CA ALA A 167 -10.24 6.91 -30.65
C ALA A 167 -9.13 6.72 -31.70
N PHE A 168 -7.99 7.39 -31.52
CA PHE A 168 -6.82 7.22 -32.40
C PHE A 168 -6.14 5.85 -32.21
N TRP A 169 -6.12 5.32 -30.99
CA TRP A 169 -5.49 4.01 -30.73
C TRP A 169 -6.36 2.80 -31.11
N ARG A 170 -7.68 2.98 -31.20
CA ARG A 170 -8.60 1.93 -31.67
C ARG A 170 -8.60 1.73 -33.18
N ARG A 171 -8.01 2.64 -33.94
CA ARG A 171 -7.93 2.57 -35.40
C ARG A 171 -6.67 1.84 -35.93
N LYS A 172 -5.86 1.29 -35.02
CA LYS A 172 -4.77 0.36 -35.38
C LYS A 172 -5.06 -1.02 -34.79
#